data_98ebb8d86a5ab704a0be3d21746869c5
#
_entry.id   98ebb8d86a5ab704a0be3d21746869c5
#
_cell.length_a   1.000
_cell.length_b   1.000
_cell.length_c   1.000
_cell.angle_alpha   90.00
_cell.angle_beta   90.00
_cell.angle_gamma   90.00
#
_symmetry.space_group_name_H-M   'P 1'
#
loop_
_entity.id
_entity.type
_entity.pdbx_description
1 polymer ?
#
loop_
_entity_poly.entity_id
_entity_poly.type
_entity_poly.pdbx_seq_one_letter_code
_entity_poly.pdbx_strand_id
1 'polypeptide(L)'
;MNKIGFNVLAWTAAVSDDLFPIIERLKGIGYDGVEFYLGPQEASAYQRMGNFTKDLGLETTTVMTVGKDDNPVSESAEVRQRALDKIKWAVDRAHDVNSKIICGPFHSGHTVFVNRPAEDREYALAGEVLNAAADYAAQANITFALEALNRFECYLCNTMEQLLKLVKAADHPNVRAMFDTHHSNIEEKKFSTALQTIAPVLAHVHISENDRGTPGDGQVLWDDAFSSLAAIKYQGWLTIEAFSRNDPAFANAIGVWREFSDPWDIAENGYRFIREMSLKHGL
;
A
#
# COMPACT_ATOMS: atom_id res chain seq x y z
N MET A 1 8.51 -5.48 18.47
CA MET A 1 8.01 -6.40 17.43
C MET A 1 7.10 -5.60 16.52
N ASN A 2 7.26 -5.72 15.22
CA ASN A 2 6.44 -5.03 14.23
C ASN A 2 4.98 -5.48 14.28
N LYS A 3 4.07 -4.59 13.94
CA LYS A 3 2.65 -4.94 13.76
C LYS A 3 2.47 -5.71 12.46
N ILE A 4 1.62 -6.73 12.49
CA ILE A 4 1.29 -7.53 11.31
C ILE A 4 -0.13 -7.18 10.85
N GLY A 5 -0.25 -6.71 9.61
CA GLY A 5 -1.51 -6.36 8.97
C GLY A 5 -1.90 -7.32 7.84
N PHE A 6 -3.16 -7.29 7.44
CA PHE A 6 -3.66 -8.02 6.28
C PHE A 6 -4.52 -7.12 5.39
N ASN A 7 -4.19 -7.05 4.11
CA ASN A 7 -4.98 -6.32 3.12
C ASN A 7 -6.16 -7.18 2.65
N VAL A 8 -7.38 -6.71 2.92
CA VAL A 8 -8.62 -7.46 2.62
C VAL A 8 -8.95 -7.54 1.13
N LEU A 9 -8.15 -6.92 0.24
CA LEU A 9 -8.25 -7.11 -1.21
C LEU A 9 -8.15 -8.58 -1.65
N ALA A 10 -7.60 -9.45 -0.80
CA ALA A 10 -7.66 -10.89 -1.03
C ALA A 10 -9.09 -11.44 -1.10
N TRP A 11 -10.09 -10.74 -0.55
CA TRP A 11 -11.51 -11.12 -0.63
C TRP A 11 -12.32 -10.16 -1.49
N THR A 12 -12.16 -8.85 -1.30
CA THR A 12 -12.94 -7.83 -2.03
C THR A 12 -12.30 -6.45 -1.94
N ALA A 13 -12.53 -5.61 -2.96
CA ALA A 13 -12.20 -4.19 -2.94
C ALA A 13 -13.29 -3.32 -2.25
N ALA A 14 -14.44 -3.88 -1.92
CA ALA A 14 -15.55 -3.14 -1.33
C ALA A 14 -15.50 -3.18 0.21
N VAL A 15 -15.64 -2.02 0.84
CA VAL A 15 -15.82 -1.93 2.30
C VAL A 15 -17.31 -2.07 2.61
N SER A 16 -17.71 -3.23 3.16
CA SER A 16 -19.07 -3.55 3.55
C SER A 16 -19.11 -4.41 4.81
N ASP A 17 -20.30 -4.55 5.40
CA ASP A 17 -20.51 -5.36 6.59
C ASP A 17 -20.25 -6.87 6.35
N ASP A 18 -20.17 -7.30 5.07
CA ASP A 18 -19.78 -8.68 4.69
C ASP A 18 -18.33 -9.02 5.11
N LEU A 19 -17.49 -8.00 5.35
CA LEU A 19 -16.13 -8.20 5.85
C LEU A 19 -16.07 -8.53 7.35
N PHE A 20 -17.14 -8.31 8.14
CA PHE A 20 -17.09 -8.52 9.60
C PHE A 20 -16.63 -9.93 9.99
N PRO A 21 -17.19 -11.04 9.47
CA PRO A 21 -16.73 -12.38 9.85
C PRO A 21 -15.28 -12.67 9.40
N ILE A 22 -14.82 -12.04 8.30
CA ILE A 22 -13.45 -12.16 7.82
C ILE A 22 -12.50 -11.48 8.81
N ILE A 23 -12.83 -10.27 9.24
CA ILE A 23 -12.02 -9.48 10.18
C ILE A 23 -11.96 -10.14 11.56
N GLU A 24 -13.09 -10.71 12.06
CA GLU A 24 -13.10 -11.48 13.31
C GLU A 24 -12.15 -12.69 13.23
N ARG A 25 -12.15 -13.41 12.12
CA ARG A 25 -11.24 -14.55 11.95
C ARG A 25 -9.77 -14.09 11.83
N LEU A 26 -9.48 -13.00 11.11
CA LEU A 26 -8.15 -12.42 11.07
C LEU A 26 -7.65 -12.02 12.48
N LYS A 27 -8.51 -11.42 13.29
CA LYS A 27 -8.22 -11.17 14.71
C LYS A 27 -7.91 -12.45 15.47
N GLY A 28 -8.69 -13.52 15.24
CA GLY A 28 -8.50 -14.84 15.84
C GLY A 28 -7.18 -15.51 15.47
N ILE A 29 -6.65 -15.27 14.25
CA ILE A 29 -5.32 -15.71 13.80
C ILE A 29 -4.20 -14.97 14.56
N GLY A 30 -4.42 -13.69 14.90
CA GLY A 30 -3.46 -12.91 15.68
C GLY A 30 -3.00 -11.61 15.00
N TYR A 31 -3.63 -11.19 13.90
CA TYR A 31 -3.33 -9.93 13.23
C TYR A 31 -3.55 -8.73 14.16
N ASP A 32 -2.69 -7.72 14.03
CA ASP A 32 -2.77 -6.46 14.78
C ASP A 32 -3.69 -5.46 14.09
N GLY A 33 -3.90 -5.62 12.79
CA GLY A 33 -4.76 -4.74 12.00
C GLY A 33 -5.11 -5.26 10.62
N VAL A 34 -5.97 -4.49 9.94
CA VAL A 34 -6.44 -4.76 8.58
C VAL A 34 -6.26 -3.54 7.69
N GLU A 35 -6.06 -3.78 6.40
CA GLU A 35 -5.91 -2.74 5.40
C GLU A 35 -7.06 -2.78 4.42
N PHE A 36 -7.66 -1.60 4.15
CA PHE A 36 -8.81 -1.45 3.28
C PHE A 36 -8.47 -0.64 2.03
N TYR A 37 -8.97 -1.08 0.88
CA TYR A 37 -8.97 -0.24 -0.32
C TYR A 37 -10.02 0.88 -0.17
N LEU A 38 -9.61 2.12 -0.50
CA LEU A 38 -10.50 3.27 -0.50
C LEU A 38 -11.26 3.35 -1.84
N GLY A 39 -12.35 2.61 -1.91
CA GLY A 39 -13.28 2.54 -3.04
C GLY A 39 -14.46 3.52 -2.90
N PRO A 40 -15.41 3.50 -3.84
CA PRO A 40 -16.48 4.49 -3.95
C PRO A 40 -17.63 4.30 -2.94
N GLN A 41 -17.41 3.58 -1.85
CA GLN A 41 -18.44 3.37 -0.83
C GLN A 41 -18.72 4.65 -0.04
N GLU A 42 -19.95 4.72 0.50
CA GLU A 42 -20.40 5.85 1.31
C GLU A 42 -19.63 5.96 2.65
N ALA A 43 -19.48 7.18 3.16
CA ALA A 43 -18.80 7.45 4.43
C ALA A 43 -19.29 6.57 5.59
N SER A 44 -20.61 6.32 5.64
CA SER A 44 -21.21 5.49 6.68
C SER A 44 -20.72 4.03 6.70
N ALA A 45 -20.30 3.48 5.55
CA ALA A 45 -19.72 2.13 5.50
C ALA A 45 -18.33 2.12 6.18
N TYR A 46 -17.50 3.12 5.88
CA TYR A 46 -16.19 3.29 6.52
C TYR A 46 -16.31 3.54 8.03
N GLN A 47 -17.26 4.36 8.46
CA GLN A 47 -17.51 4.63 9.88
C GLN A 47 -17.95 3.36 10.63
N ARG A 48 -18.87 2.55 10.07
CA ARG A 48 -19.26 1.28 10.67
C ARG A 48 -18.07 0.33 10.78
N MET A 49 -17.28 0.23 9.71
CA MET A 49 -16.07 -0.60 9.68
C MET A 49 -15.03 -0.12 10.70
N GLY A 50 -14.80 1.18 10.80
CA GLY A 50 -13.89 1.77 11.79
C GLY A 50 -14.32 1.54 13.23
N ASN A 51 -15.62 1.58 13.51
CA ASN A 51 -16.16 1.22 14.83
C ASN A 51 -15.96 -0.27 15.11
N PHE A 52 -16.30 -1.13 14.16
CA PHE A 52 -16.16 -2.57 14.28
C PHE A 52 -14.73 -3.02 14.54
N THR A 53 -13.76 -2.54 13.75
CA THR A 53 -12.33 -2.87 13.96
C THR A 53 -11.82 -2.38 15.30
N LYS A 54 -12.23 -1.18 15.71
CA LYS A 54 -11.87 -0.59 17.00
C LYS A 54 -12.42 -1.43 18.17
N ASP A 55 -13.65 -1.89 18.08
CA ASP A 55 -14.29 -2.73 19.13
C ASP A 55 -13.59 -4.08 19.26
N LEU A 56 -13.02 -4.61 18.17
CA LEU A 56 -12.17 -5.81 18.17
C LEU A 56 -10.73 -5.54 18.66
N GLY A 57 -10.34 -4.27 18.86
CA GLY A 57 -8.98 -3.89 19.20
C GLY A 57 -8.00 -4.12 18.02
N LEU A 58 -8.47 -3.94 16.78
CA LEU A 58 -7.65 -3.93 15.57
C LEU A 58 -7.39 -2.49 15.14
N GLU A 59 -6.18 -2.23 14.64
CA GLU A 59 -5.86 -0.99 13.96
C GLU A 59 -6.14 -1.11 12.45
N THR A 60 -6.16 0.02 11.77
CA THR A 60 -6.46 0.06 10.33
C THR A 60 -5.39 0.84 9.57
N THR A 61 -5.07 0.36 8.39
CA THR A 61 -4.38 1.10 7.32
C THR A 61 -5.25 1.12 6.08
N THR A 62 -4.94 1.97 5.12
CA THR A 62 -5.73 2.10 3.89
C THR A 62 -4.83 2.22 2.68
N VAL A 63 -5.31 1.71 1.54
CA VAL A 63 -4.62 1.79 0.25
C VAL A 63 -5.52 2.45 -0.79
N MET A 64 -4.93 3.25 -1.69
CA MET A 64 -5.64 3.89 -2.79
C MET A 64 -4.82 3.95 -4.06
N THR A 65 -5.54 4.08 -5.18
CA THR A 65 -4.98 4.32 -6.50
C THR A 65 -5.64 5.52 -7.17
N VAL A 66 -4.94 6.10 -8.14
CA VAL A 66 -5.48 7.13 -9.05
C VAL A 66 -5.41 6.63 -10.48
N GLY A 67 -6.27 7.17 -11.34
CA GLY A 67 -6.38 6.74 -12.73
C GLY A 67 -6.00 7.85 -13.72
N LYS A 68 -6.45 7.70 -14.97
CA LYS A 68 -6.20 8.67 -16.04
C LYS A 68 -6.85 10.02 -15.78
N ASP A 69 -8.06 10.03 -15.23
CA ASP A 69 -8.88 11.24 -15.10
C ASP A 69 -8.60 12.02 -13.78
N ASP A 70 -7.82 11.42 -12.90
CA ASP A 70 -7.39 11.98 -11.61
C ASP A 70 -5.87 11.73 -11.41
N ASN A 71 -5.07 12.12 -12.41
CA ASN A 71 -3.64 11.83 -12.48
C ASN A 71 -2.80 13.02 -12.01
N PRO A 72 -2.02 12.91 -10.90
CA PRO A 72 -1.19 13.99 -10.38
C PRO A 72 -0.11 14.51 -11.33
N VAL A 73 0.36 13.69 -12.28
CA VAL A 73 1.40 14.09 -13.25
C VAL A 73 0.82 14.69 -14.54
N SER A 74 -0.51 14.80 -14.65
CA SER A 74 -1.13 15.34 -15.86
C SER A 74 -0.70 16.77 -16.15
N GLU A 75 -0.49 17.10 -17.41
CA GLU A 75 -0.27 18.49 -17.84
C GLU A 75 -1.50 19.37 -17.65
N SER A 76 -2.71 18.79 -17.70
CA SER A 76 -3.95 19.50 -17.40
C SER A 76 -4.08 19.81 -15.91
N ALA A 77 -4.15 21.09 -15.58
CA ALA A 77 -4.41 21.54 -14.22
C ALA A 77 -5.75 21.02 -13.66
N GLU A 78 -6.76 20.86 -14.51
CA GLU A 78 -8.06 20.31 -14.12
C GLU A 78 -7.98 18.86 -13.70
N VAL A 79 -7.16 18.04 -14.39
CA VAL A 79 -6.94 16.63 -14.04
C VAL A 79 -6.18 16.55 -12.71
N ARG A 80 -5.15 17.39 -12.52
CA ARG A 80 -4.43 17.46 -11.23
C ARG A 80 -5.32 17.93 -10.09
N GLN A 81 -6.26 18.86 -10.35
CA GLN A 81 -7.23 19.27 -9.32
C GLN A 81 -8.15 18.12 -8.91
N ARG A 82 -8.64 17.33 -9.88
CA ARG A 82 -9.42 16.11 -9.56
C ARG A 82 -8.60 15.09 -8.76
N ALA A 83 -7.31 14.95 -9.05
CA ALA A 83 -6.43 14.12 -8.25
C ALA A 83 -6.33 14.61 -6.80
N LEU A 84 -6.13 15.91 -6.61
CA LEU A 84 -6.11 16.55 -5.28
C LEU A 84 -7.43 16.32 -4.53
N ASP A 85 -8.57 16.51 -5.21
CA ASP A 85 -9.89 16.34 -4.60
C ASP A 85 -10.15 14.88 -4.21
N LYS A 86 -9.74 13.93 -5.05
CA LYS A 86 -9.82 12.49 -4.76
C LYS A 86 -8.94 12.09 -3.59
N ILE A 87 -7.72 12.61 -3.50
CA ILE A 87 -6.82 12.30 -2.37
C ILE A 87 -7.39 12.89 -1.07
N LYS A 88 -7.96 14.09 -1.09
CA LYS A 88 -8.64 14.67 0.07
C LYS A 88 -9.87 13.85 0.49
N TRP A 89 -10.67 13.41 -0.47
CA TRP A 89 -11.77 12.48 -0.20
C TRP A 89 -11.25 11.18 0.45
N ALA A 90 -10.13 10.64 -0.02
CA ALA A 90 -9.51 9.47 0.57
C ALA A 90 -9.04 9.70 2.02
N VAL A 91 -8.53 10.90 2.31
CA VAL A 91 -8.20 11.30 3.70
C VAL A 91 -9.43 11.27 4.60
N ASP A 92 -10.59 11.77 4.13
CA ASP A 92 -11.83 11.70 4.90
C ASP A 92 -12.26 10.25 5.17
N ARG A 93 -12.17 9.36 4.16
CA ARG A 93 -12.51 7.93 4.32
C ARG A 93 -11.53 7.20 5.23
N ALA A 94 -10.24 7.50 5.11
CA ALA A 94 -9.23 6.98 6.02
C ALA A 94 -9.49 7.41 7.48
N HIS A 95 -9.88 8.67 7.68
CA HIS A 95 -10.30 9.17 8.99
C HIS A 95 -11.54 8.43 9.50
N ASP A 96 -12.56 8.22 8.66
CA ASP A 96 -13.80 7.51 9.02
C ASP A 96 -13.52 6.06 9.50
N VAL A 97 -12.52 5.39 8.90
CA VAL A 97 -12.12 4.03 9.28
C VAL A 97 -11.02 3.99 10.36
N ASN A 98 -10.69 5.15 10.96
CA ASN A 98 -9.63 5.31 11.97
C ASN A 98 -8.20 5.02 11.48
N SER A 99 -7.94 5.03 10.18
CA SER A 99 -6.61 4.84 9.62
C SER A 99 -5.69 6.03 9.90
N LYS A 100 -4.40 5.73 10.04
CA LYS A 100 -3.33 6.75 10.16
C LYS A 100 -2.37 6.70 8.98
N ILE A 101 -2.56 5.76 8.06
CA ILE A 101 -1.74 5.59 6.87
C ILE A 101 -2.65 5.43 5.66
N ILE A 102 -2.39 6.21 4.61
CA ILE A 102 -2.86 5.92 3.27
C ILE A 102 -1.65 5.52 2.45
N CYS A 103 -1.60 4.28 2.00
CA CYS A 103 -0.54 3.76 1.16
C CYS A 103 -0.99 3.58 -0.29
N GLY A 104 -0.05 3.24 -1.18
CA GLY A 104 -0.32 2.90 -2.56
C GLY A 104 0.23 3.86 -3.60
N PRO A 105 -0.02 3.59 -4.91
CA PRO A 105 0.59 4.30 -6.03
C PRO A 105 -0.23 5.51 -6.50
N PHE A 106 -0.72 6.34 -5.59
CA PHE A 106 -1.56 7.50 -5.93
C PHE A 106 -0.77 8.75 -6.34
N HIS A 107 0.49 8.58 -6.73
CA HIS A 107 1.37 9.65 -7.25
C HIS A 107 1.27 9.83 -8.78
N SER A 108 0.77 8.84 -9.50
CA SER A 108 0.53 8.88 -10.95
C SER A 108 -0.56 7.89 -11.35
N GLY A 109 -1.19 8.11 -12.49
CA GLY A 109 -2.28 7.23 -12.96
C GLY A 109 -1.81 5.78 -13.13
N HIS A 110 -2.45 4.84 -12.41
CA HIS A 110 -2.18 3.41 -12.51
C HIS A 110 -2.42 2.93 -13.95
N THR A 111 -1.44 2.22 -14.52
CA THR A 111 -1.42 1.74 -15.92
C THR A 111 -1.55 2.84 -16.99
N VAL A 112 -1.26 4.10 -16.64
CA VAL A 112 -1.22 5.22 -17.59
C VAL A 112 0.23 5.49 -18.00
N PHE A 113 0.55 5.30 -19.27
CA PHE A 113 1.91 5.41 -19.81
C PHE A 113 2.04 6.53 -20.83
N VAL A 114 3.23 7.15 -20.88
CA VAL A 114 3.55 8.26 -21.82
C VAL A 114 4.54 7.85 -22.91
N ASN A 115 4.93 6.57 -23.00
CA ASN A 115 5.84 5.99 -23.99
C ASN A 115 7.24 6.66 -24.05
N ARG A 116 7.71 7.20 -22.93
CA ARG A 116 9.05 7.75 -22.69
C ARG A 116 9.43 7.61 -21.22
N PRO A 117 10.71 7.75 -20.87
CA PRO A 117 11.11 7.84 -19.46
C PRO A 117 10.43 9.04 -18.75
N ALA A 118 10.28 8.92 -17.43
CA ALA A 118 9.81 10.01 -16.58
C ALA A 118 10.77 11.23 -16.62
N GLU A 119 10.20 12.42 -16.62
CA GLU A 119 10.94 13.69 -16.61
C GLU A 119 10.84 14.38 -15.25
N ASP A 120 11.79 15.26 -14.94
CA ASP A 120 11.79 16.01 -13.67
C ASP A 120 10.52 16.82 -13.46
N ARG A 121 9.93 17.33 -14.54
CA ARG A 121 8.66 18.06 -14.50
C ARG A 121 7.51 17.22 -13.92
N GLU A 122 7.45 15.93 -14.20
CA GLU A 122 6.39 15.05 -13.72
C GLU A 122 6.51 14.81 -12.22
N TYR A 123 7.74 14.68 -11.71
CA TYR A 123 7.99 14.64 -10.27
C TYR A 123 7.57 15.94 -9.58
N ALA A 124 7.82 17.10 -10.21
CA ALA A 124 7.41 18.40 -9.67
C ALA A 124 5.87 18.52 -9.63
N LEU A 125 5.17 18.18 -10.72
CA LEU A 125 3.70 18.21 -10.78
C LEU A 125 3.04 17.30 -9.74
N ALA A 126 3.51 16.05 -9.63
CA ALA A 126 3.04 15.14 -8.60
C ALA A 126 3.36 15.65 -7.19
N GLY A 127 4.56 16.20 -7.00
CA GLY A 127 5.01 16.79 -5.74
C GLY A 127 4.09 17.92 -5.26
N GLU A 128 3.69 18.84 -6.14
CA GLU A 128 2.75 19.92 -5.83
C GLU A 128 1.39 19.40 -5.36
N VAL A 129 0.83 18.41 -6.07
CA VAL A 129 -0.47 17.79 -5.69
C VAL A 129 -0.36 17.08 -4.35
N LEU A 130 0.70 16.30 -4.14
CA LEU A 130 0.93 15.53 -2.92
C LEU A 130 1.18 16.45 -1.71
N ASN A 131 1.93 17.54 -1.88
CA ASN A 131 2.14 18.54 -0.84
C ASN A 131 0.81 19.15 -0.38
N ALA A 132 0.02 19.67 -1.32
CA ALA A 132 -1.28 20.27 -1.02
C ALA A 132 -2.29 19.28 -0.40
N ALA A 133 -2.22 18.00 -0.79
CA ALA A 133 -3.04 16.95 -0.18
C ALA A 133 -2.53 16.58 1.23
N ALA A 134 -1.21 16.59 1.44
CA ALA A 134 -0.60 16.26 2.71
C ALA A 134 -0.84 17.33 3.79
N ASP A 135 -0.95 18.62 3.43
CA ASP A 135 -1.42 19.68 4.31
C ASP A 135 -2.82 19.37 4.88
N TYR A 136 -3.70 18.78 4.05
CA TYR A 136 -5.04 18.36 4.50
C TYR A 136 -4.94 17.09 5.38
N ALA A 137 -4.15 16.10 4.98
CA ALA A 137 -3.95 14.86 5.72
C ALA A 137 -3.32 15.08 7.10
N ALA A 138 -2.44 16.08 7.24
CA ALA A 138 -1.81 16.43 8.51
C ALA A 138 -2.83 16.84 9.58
N GLN A 139 -3.95 17.47 9.21
CA GLN A 139 -5.02 17.86 10.14
C GLN A 139 -5.70 16.62 10.77
N ALA A 140 -5.71 15.48 10.07
CA ALA A 140 -6.24 14.21 10.56
C ALA A 140 -5.14 13.29 11.15
N ASN A 141 -3.88 13.74 11.22
CA ASN A 141 -2.70 12.95 11.58
C ASN A 141 -2.55 11.70 10.69
N ILE A 142 -2.79 11.85 9.38
CA ILE A 142 -2.64 10.80 8.38
C ILE A 142 -1.33 11.01 7.61
N THR A 143 -0.59 9.92 7.44
CA THR A 143 0.66 9.86 6.68
C THR A 143 0.39 9.19 5.32
N PHE A 144 0.92 9.75 4.26
CA PHE A 144 0.98 9.12 2.94
C PHE A 144 2.22 8.24 2.85
N ALA A 145 2.04 7.00 2.45
CA ALA A 145 3.11 6.05 2.17
C ALA A 145 3.06 5.69 0.67
N LEU A 146 3.78 6.47 -0.14
CA LEU A 146 3.77 6.30 -1.60
C LEU A 146 4.46 5.01 -2.02
N GLU A 147 3.92 4.36 -3.04
CA GLU A 147 4.38 3.09 -3.55
C GLU A 147 5.05 3.22 -4.92
N ALA A 148 6.23 2.63 -5.08
CA ALA A 148 6.79 2.39 -6.40
C ALA A 148 6.27 1.06 -6.95
N LEU A 149 5.74 1.06 -8.16
CA LEU A 149 5.23 -0.13 -8.83
C LEU A 149 6.22 -0.67 -9.87
N ASN A 150 6.05 -1.92 -10.23
CA ASN A 150 6.77 -2.50 -11.36
C ASN A 150 6.44 -1.76 -12.69
N ARG A 151 7.34 -1.90 -13.68
CA ARG A 151 7.26 -1.22 -14.98
C ARG A 151 6.03 -1.57 -15.83
N PHE A 152 5.30 -2.62 -15.49
CA PHE A 152 4.10 -3.01 -16.21
C PHE A 152 2.85 -2.27 -15.70
N GLU A 153 2.97 -1.61 -14.54
CA GLU A 153 1.87 -0.89 -13.90
C GLU A 153 2.13 0.61 -13.75
N CYS A 154 3.40 1.05 -13.76
CA CYS A 154 3.76 2.45 -13.63
C CYS A 154 5.02 2.77 -14.44
N TYR A 155 5.15 4.03 -14.91
CA TYR A 155 6.38 4.52 -15.55
C TYR A 155 7.13 5.56 -14.70
N LEU A 156 6.47 6.20 -13.73
CA LEU A 156 7.05 7.32 -12.98
C LEU A 156 8.06 6.85 -11.94
N CYS A 157 7.64 5.91 -11.08
CA CYS A 157 8.46 5.39 -9.99
C CYS A 157 8.44 3.86 -10.01
N ASN A 158 9.59 3.25 -10.35
CA ASN A 158 9.77 1.80 -10.32
C ASN A 158 10.77 1.37 -9.24
N THR A 159 11.65 2.26 -8.79
CA THR A 159 12.68 1.97 -7.80
C THR A 159 12.56 2.88 -6.58
N MET A 160 13.15 2.45 -5.47
CA MET A 160 13.20 3.24 -4.25
C MET A 160 13.97 4.55 -4.41
N GLU A 161 14.94 4.61 -5.33
CA GLU A 161 15.63 5.87 -5.68
C GLU A 161 14.68 6.87 -6.34
N GLN A 162 13.88 6.41 -7.31
CA GLN A 162 12.87 7.25 -7.96
C GLN A 162 11.77 7.68 -6.97
N LEU A 163 11.34 6.77 -6.10
CA LEU A 163 10.35 7.07 -5.07
C LEU A 163 10.87 8.12 -4.06
N LEU A 164 12.14 8.00 -3.62
CA LEU A 164 12.77 9.00 -2.77
C LEU A 164 12.86 10.38 -3.46
N LYS A 165 13.12 10.42 -4.77
CA LYS A 165 13.09 11.66 -5.56
C LYS A 165 11.70 12.30 -5.51
N LEU A 166 10.63 11.51 -5.65
CA LEU A 166 9.26 12.00 -5.57
C LEU A 166 8.90 12.51 -4.16
N VAL A 167 9.24 11.77 -3.11
CA VAL A 167 9.03 12.21 -1.71
C VAL A 167 9.72 13.54 -1.45
N LYS A 168 10.95 13.72 -1.95
CA LYS A 168 11.67 15.01 -1.87
C LYS A 168 10.99 16.12 -2.68
N ALA A 169 10.42 15.80 -3.84
CA ALA A 169 9.70 16.79 -4.65
C ALA A 169 8.39 17.24 -3.99
N ALA A 170 7.75 16.38 -3.22
CA ALA A 170 6.56 16.73 -2.43
C ALA A 170 6.90 17.65 -1.24
N ASP A 171 8.09 17.58 -0.70
CA ASP A 171 8.63 18.45 0.37
C ASP A 171 7.64 18.63 1.55
N HIS A 172 7.08 17.53 2.05
CA HIS A 172 6.13 17.54 3.16
C HIS A 172 6.37 16.37 4.13
N PRO A 173 6.39 16.58 5.47
CA PRO A 173 6.72 15.55 6.44
C PRO A 173 5.75 14.35 6.45
N ASN A 174 4.49 14.56 6.06
CA ASN A 174 3.48 13.50 5.95
C ASN A 174 3.51 12.76 4.61
N VAL A 175 4.37 13.15 3.65
CA VAL A 175 4.62 12.39 2.43
C VAL A 175 5.85 11.53 2.63
N ARG A 176 5.66 10.23 2.67
CA ARG A 176 6.67 9.21 2.95
C ARG A 176 6.59 8.11 1.90
N ALA A 177 7.45 7.10 2.02
CA ALA A 177 7.53 5.97 1.12
C ALA A 177 7.05 4.68 1.78
N MET A 178 6.60 3.74 0.96
CA MET A 178 6.47 2.35 1.35
C MET A 178 7.38 1.46 0.51
N PHE A 179 7.55 0.22 0.95
CA PHE A 179 8.27 -0.83 0.26
C PHE A 179 7.36 -2.02 0.06
N ASP A 180 7.15 -2.42 -1.18
CA ASP A 180 6.44 -3.65 -1.53
C ASP A 180 7.43 -4.67 -2.08
N THR A 181 7.41 -5.88 -1.51
CA THR A 181 8.35 -6.95 -1.87
C THR A 181 8.10 -7.52 -3.26
N HIS A 182 6.85 -7.55 -3.76
CA HIS A 182 6.52 -7.99 -5.11
C HIS A 182 7.11 -7.05 -6.16
N HIS A 183 6.81 -5.75 -6.07
CA HIS A 183 7.31 -4.76 -7.03
C HIS A 183 8.82 -4.67 -6.99
N SER A 184 9.39 -4.62 -5.80
CA SER A 184 10.84 -4.56 -5.61
C SER A 184 11.56 -5.83 -6.09
N ASN A 185 10.94 -7.00 -5.99
CA ASN A 185 11.50 -8.25 -6.54
C ASN A 185 11.65 -8.21 -8.08
N ILE A 186 10.86 -7.39 -8.76
CA ILE A 186 10.95 -7.21 -10.21
C ILE A 186 11.98 -6.13 -10.58
N GLU A 187 12.03 -5.02 -9.84
CA GLU A 187 12.71 -3.79 -10.26
C GLU A 187 14.05 -3.56 -9.57
N GLU A 188 14.20 -4.00 -8.32
CA GLU A 188 15.40 -3.74 -7.55
C GLU A 188 16.46 -4.83 -7.72
N LYS A 189 17.71 -4.44 -7.74
CA LYS A 189 18.82 -5.40 -7.83
C LYS A 189 19.15 -6.04 -6.48
N LYS A 190 18.88 -5.33 -5.38
CA LYS A 190 19.12 -5.77 -3.99
C LYS A 190 18.16 -5.02 -3.06
N PHE A 191 17.43 -5.76 -2.25
CA PHE A 191 16.54 -5.17 -1.25
C PHE A 191 17.30 -4.37 -0.20
N SER A 192 18.47 -4.82 0.20
CA SER A 192 19.33 -4.10 1.16
C SER A 192 19.67 -2.69 0.69
N THR A 193 20.03 -2.49 -0.57
CA THR A 193 20.31 -1.16 -1.13
C THR A 193 19.03 -0.33 -1.23
N ALA A 194 17.95 -0.91 -1.71
CA ALA A 194 16.65 -0.25 -1.85
C ALA A 194 16.12 0.25 -0.51
N LEU A 195 16.09 -0.61 0.51
CA LEU A 195 15.63 -0.28 1.86
C LEU A 195 16.53 0.76 2.55
N GLN A 196 17.85 0.68 2.39
CA GLN A 196 18.76 1.72 2.89
C GLN A 196 18.48 3.08 2.26
N THR A 197 18.15 3.12 0.97
CA THR A 197 17.85 4.36 0.24
C THR A 197 16.64 5.09 0.82
N ILE A 198 15.57 4.35 1.18
CA ILE A 198 14.32 4.95 1.69
C ILE A 198 14.19 4.90 3.21
N ALA A 199 15.14 4.32 3.94
CA ALA A 199 15.06 4.15 5.41
C ALA A 199 14.61 5.42 6.17
N PRO A 200 15.11 6.65 5.84
CA PRO A 200 14.69 7.86 6.54
C PRO A 200 13.22 8.24 6.34
N VAL A 201 12.60 7.76 5.26
CA VAL A 201 11.23 8.10 4.85
C VAL A 201 10.31 6.88 4.78
N LEU A 202 10.77 5.68 5.13
CA LEU A 202 9.94 4.47 5.11
C LEU A 202 8.86 4.52 6.19
N ALA A 203 7.60 4.35 5.80
CA ALA A 203 6.44 4.39 6.70
C ALA A 203 5.60 3.12 6.69
N HIS A 204 5.64 2.34 5.62
CA HIS A 204 4.81 1.13 5.44
C HIS A 204 5.54 0.07 4.63
N VAL A 205 5.21 -1.21 4.85
CA VAL A 205 5.77 -2.34 4.09
C VAL A 205 4.66 -3.32 3.74
N HIS A 206 4.56 -3.65 2.44
CA HIS A 206 3.79 -4.79 1.97
C HIS A 206 4.69 -6.02 1.85
N ILE A 207 4.25 -7.09 2.50
CA ILE A 207 4.79 -8.44 2.39
C ILE A 207 3.96 -9.15 1.31
N SER A 208 4.48 -9.19 0.12
CA SER A 208 3.77 -9.64 -1.07
C SER A 208 4.65 -10.61 -1.87
N GLU A 209 4.12 -11.78 -2.20
CA GLU A 209 4.86 -12.79 -2.97
C GLU A 209 4.97 -12.38 -4.45
N ASN A 210 5.89 -12.99 -5.19
CA ASN A 210 6.11 -12.68 -6.60
C ASN A 210 4.88 -12.94 -7.49
N ASP A 211 3.99 -13.83 -7.09
CA ASP A 211 2.74 -14.12 -7.80
C ASP A 211 1.49 -13.58 -7.09
N ARG A 212 1.65 -12.74 -6.04
CA ARG A 212 0.58 -12.21 -5.20
C ARG A 212 -0.16 -13.27 -4.37
N GLY A 213 0.42 -14.46 -4.22
CA GLY A 213 -0.08 -15.56 -3.40
C GLY A 213 0.41 -15.52 -1.95
N THR A 214 0.57 -16.72 -1.37
CA THR A 214 1.02 -16.88 0.02
C THR A 214 2.49 -16.48 0.19
N PRO A 215 2.82 -15.50 1.05
CA PRO A 215 4.21 -15.14 1.33
C PRO A 215 5.04 -16.34 1.80
N GLY A 216 6.20 -16.53 1.17
CA GLY A 216 7.10 -17.65 1.45
C GLY A 216 6.90 -18.88 0.57
N ASP A 217 5.87 -18.90 -0.25
CA ASP A 217 5.58 -20.03 -1.16
C ASP A 217 6.06 -19.78 -2.62
N GLY A 218 6.81 -18.70 -2.83
CA GLY A 218 7.30 -18.28 -4.15
C GLY A 218 8.79 -18.02 -4.22
N GLN A 219 9.20 -16.93 -4.87
CA GLN A 219 10.58 -16.65 -5.25
C GLN A 219 11.15 -15.36 -4.66
N VAL A 220 10.41 -14.64 -3.84
CA VAL A 220 10.91 -13.41 -3.19
C VAL A 220 12.09 -13.75 -2.27
N LEU A 221 13.11 -12.91 -2.29
CA LEU A 221 14.32 -13.06 -1.47
C LEU A 221 14.06 -12.66 -0.02
N TRP A 222 13.28 -13.46 0.70
CA TRP A 222 12.78 -13.15 2.03
C TRP A 222 13.86 -12.91 3.08
N ASP A 223 14.93 -13.70 3.06
CA ASP A 223 16.06 -13.48 3.98
C ASP A 223 16.73 -12.11 3.76
N ASP A 224 16.87 -11.66 2.50
CA ASP A 224 17.40 -10.33 2.18
C ASP A 224 16.40 -9.24 2.62
N ALA A 225 15.09 -9.43 2.40
CA ALA A 225 14.05 -8.49 2.82
C ALA A 225 14.06 -8.28 4.35
N PHE A 226 13.90 -9.35 5.12
CA PHE A 226 13.78 -9.25 6.59
C PHE A 226 15.10 -8.84 7.26
N SER A 227 16.24 -9.35 6.81
CA SER A 227 17.54 -8.90 7.35
C SER A 227 17.80 -7.42 7.05
N SER A 228 17.36 -6.92 5.89
CA SER A 228 17.50 -5.51 5.53
C SER A 228 16.57 -4.61 6.32
N LEU A 229 15.32 -5.03 6.58
CA LEU A 229 14.38 -4.32 7.47
C LEU A 229 14.93 -4.24 8.91
N ALA A 230 15.51 -5.34 9.39
CA ALA A 230 16.16 -5.37 10.71
C ALA A 230 17.39 -4.43 10.77
N ALA A 231 18.21 -4.42 9.71
CA ALA A 231 19.41 -3.57 9.64
C ALA A 231 19.08 -2.07 9.71
N ILE A 232 17.95 -1.63 9.10
CA ILE A 232 17.45 -0.25 9.18
C ILE A 232 16.59 0.01 10.43
N LYS A 233 16.39 -1.00 11.30
CA LYS A 233 15.58 -0.95 12.53
C LYS A 233 14.14 -0.52 12.25
N TYR A 234 13.54 -1.06 11.21
CA TYR A 234 12.15 -0.76 10.86
C TYR A 234 11.19 -1.23 11.97
N GLN A 235 10.25 -0.38 12.37
CA GLN A 235 9.28 -0.65 13.45
C GLN A 235 7.82 -0.39 13.03
N GLY A 236 7.56 -0.26 11.72
CA GLY A 236 6.22 -0.06 11.18
C GLY A 236 5.47 -1.36 10.92
N TRP A 237 4.49 -1.28 10.06
CA TRP A 237 3.64 -2.38 9.64
C TRP A 237 4.34 -3.34 8.68
N LEU A 238 4.09 -4.63 8.87
CA LEU A 238 4.34 -5.70 7.91
C LEU A 238 2.97 -6.21 7.45
N THR A 239 2.43 -5.63 6.40
CA THR A 239 1.08 -5.92 5.92
C THR A 239 1.15 -6.91 4.75
N ILE A 240 0.47 -8.04 4.85
CA ILE A 240 0.32 -8.95 3.71
C ILE A 240 -0.57 -8.29 2.68
N GLU A 241 -0.04 -8.12 1.46
CA GLU A 241 -0.83 -7.80 0.28
C GLU A 241 -0.78 -8.97 -0.68
N ALA A 242 -1.93 -9.61 -0.86
CA ALA A 242 -2.10 -10.75 -1.73
C ALA A 242 -3.46 -10.67 -2.43
N PHE A 243 -3.59 -11.32 -3.56
CA PHE A 243 -4.77 -11.23 -4.39
C PHE A 243 -5.32 -12.62 -4.71
N SER A 244 -6.63 -12.70 -4.90
CA SER A 244 -7.32 -13.91 -5.32
C SER A 244 -8.35 -13.59 -6.40
N ARG A 245 -9.13 -14.59 -6.80
CA ARG A 245 -10.24 -14.40 -7.71
C ARG A 245 -11.61 -14.32 -7.02
N ASN A 246 -11.65 -14.13 -5.71
CA ASN A 246 -12.91 -14.00 -4.96
C ASN A 246 -13.73 -12.78 -5.38
N ASP A 247 -13.06 -11.69 -5.79
CA ASP A 247 -13.67 -10.55 -6.47
C ASP A 247 -13.22 -10.57 -7.95
N PRO A 248 -14.02 -11.13 -8.88
CA PRO A 248 -13.62 -11.26 -10.27
C PRO A 248 -13.40 -9.91 -10.99
N ALA A 249 -14.12 -8.86 -10.60
CA ALA A 249 -13.98 -7.55 -11.21
C ALA A 249 -12.62 -6.92 -10.83
N PHE A 250 -12.26 -6.98 -9.55
CA PHE A 250 -10.95 -6.55 -9.06
C PHE A 250 -9.83 -7.42 -9.65
N ALA A 251 -9.95 -8.75 -9.59
CA ALA A 251 -8.96 -9.67 -10.14
C ALA A 251 -8.64 -9.40 -11.62
N ASN A 252 -9.67 -9.14 -12.44
CA ASN A 252 -9.49 -8.80 -13.84
C ASN A 252 -8.79 -7.44 -14.02
N ALA A 253 -9.07 -6.46 -13.16
CA ALA A 253 -8.45 -5.14 -13.24
C ALA A 253 -6.95 -5.14 -12.92
N ILE A 254 -6.49 -6.09 -12.09
CA ILE A 254 -5.10 -6.21 -11.65
C ILE A 254 -4.35 -7.39 -12.30
N GLY A 255 -4.94 -8.06 -13.29
CA GLY A 255 -4.28 -9.13 -14.06
C GLY A 255 -4.16 -10.47 -13.34
N VAL A 256 -5.01 -10.78 -12.37
CA VAL A 256 -5.07 -12.09 -11.72
C VAL A 256 -5.93 -13.03 -12.56
N TRP A 257 -5.29 -13.82 -13.43
CA TRP A 257 -5.95 -14.66 -14.45
C TRP A 257 -6.14 -16.12 -14.03
N ARG A 258 -5.56 -16.55 -12.91
CA ARG A 258 -5.65 -17.91 -12.40
C ARG A 258 -5.83 -17.93 -10.89
N GLU A 259 -6.39 -19.01 -10.36
CA GLU A 259 -6.33 -19.33 -8.93
C GLU A 259 -4.91 -19.79 -8.58
N PHE A 260 -4.34 -19.32 -7.46
CA PHE A 260 -3.05 -19.77 -6.97
C PHE A 260 -2.97 -19.95 -5.45
N SER A 261 -3.74 -19.23 -4.67
CA SER A 261 -3.83 -19.44 -3.21
C SER A 261 -5.22 -19.10 -2.71
N ASP A 262 -5.73 -19.90 -1.78
CA ASP A 262 -6.94 -19.54 -1.04
C ASP A 262 -6.65 -18.39 -0.07
N PRO A 263 -7.53 -17.38 0.07
CA PRO A 263 -7.30 -16.26 0.98
C PRO A 263 -7.06 -16.65 2.44
N TRP A 264 -7.66 -17.75 2.91
CA TRP A 264 -7.43 -18.23 4.28
C TRP A 264 -6.08 -18.91 4.43
N ASP A 265 -5.62 -19.66 3.42
CA ASP A 265 -4.26 -20.20 3.38
C ASP A 265 -3.23 -19.08 3.39
N ILE A 266 -3.48 -18.01 2.62
CA ILE A 266 -2.64 -16.80 2.64
C ILE A 266 -2.61 -16.21 4.05
N ALA A 267 -3.78 -16.03 4.67
CA ALA A 267 -3.88 -15.39 5.98
C ALA A 267 -3.19 -16.22 7.08
N GLU A 268 -3.44 -17.52 7.14
CA GLU A 268 -2.89 -18.39 8.19
C GLU A 268 -1.40 -18.67 8.01
N ASN A 269 -0.99 -19.03 6.79
CA ASN A 269 0.40 -19.35 6.49
C ASN A 269 1.27 -18.09 6.42
N GLY A 270 0.77 -17.02 5.82
CA GLY A 270 1.49 -15.74 5.73
C GLY A 270 1.73 -15.11 7.12
N TYR A 271 0.75 -15.18 8.03
CA TYR A 271 0.95 -14.73 9.41
C TYR A 271 2.08 -15.51 10.11
N ARG A 272 2.04 -16.86 10.02
CA ARG A 272 3.10 -17.71 10.59
C ARG A 272 4.46 -17.40 9.98
N PHE A 273 4.53 -17.27 8.67
CA PHE A 273 5.72 -16.92 7.93
C PHE A 273 6.34 -15.60 8.41
N ILE A 274 5.55 -14.52 8.50
CA ILE A 274 6.06 -13.23 8.98
C ILE A 274 6.58 -13.36 10.41
N ARG A 275 5.88 -14.09 11.30
CA ARG A 275 6.32 -14.30 12.68
C ARG A 275 7.65 -15.04 12.74
N GLU A 276 7.83 -16.10 11.97
CA GLU A 276 9.06 -16.88 11.91
C GLU A 276 10.23 -16.05 11.37
N MET A 277 10.01 -15.33 10.28
CA MET A 277 11.03 -14.47 9.67
C MET A 277 11.41 -13.29 10.58
N SER A 278 10.43 -12.68 11.26
CA SER A 278 10.70 -11.61 12.23
C SER A 278 11.55 -12.11 13.40
N LEU A 279 11.21 -13.27 13.95
CA LEU A 279 12.02 -13.90 15.02
C LEU A 279 13.43 -14.25 14.55
N LYS A 280 13.58 -14.81 13.35
CA LYS A 280 14.86 -15.19 12.74
C LYS A 280 15.80 -13.98 12.59
N HIS A 281 15.26 -12.83 12.22
CA HIS A 281 16.05 -11.62 11.90
C HIS A 281 16.02 -10.54 12.98
N GLY A 282 15.26 -10.73 14.07
CA GLY A 282 15.23 -9.78 15.21
C GLY A 282 14.40 -8.52 14.91
N LEU A 283 13.28 -8.65 14.21
CA LEU A 283 12.29 -7.61 13.93
C LEU A 283 11.16 -7.57 14.97
#